data_da9dee5b11501e4b2300eceff5b00d7e
#
_entry.id   da9dee5b11501e4b2300eceff5b00d7e
#
_cell.length_a   1.000
_cell.length_b   1.000
_cell.length_c   1.000
_cell.angle_alpha   90.00
_cell.angle_beta   90.00
_cell.angle_gamma   90.00
#
_symmetry.space_group_name_H-M   'P 1'
#
loop_
_entity.id
_entity.type
_entity.pdbx_description
1 polymer ?
#
loop_
_entity_poly.entity_id
_entity_poly.type
_entity_poly.pdbx_seq_one_letter_code
_entity_poly.pdbx_strand_id
1 'polypeptide(L)'
;MQIEMCPRRVALQSAVSTLGTYTQYALVAMSLAASPFGTTRPTTLASRRANPVSARINVARVTARSRARARTTTMAAAVPIMVNDLTGKMGRAVADAVVARGADVCYLVPVAFSGEAKDPVSVGDVTVDIKSIRDGDPGAIIKSLKSEHPGLIVVDYTLPAAVNANAALYVANDQPFVMGTTGGDREKLLKDVTDAKLPAVIAPQMGKQVVAFQAAMKLMATNFPGAFKGYTLTVTESHQSSKVDTSGTAKAIVESFNELGCGFDIADAVLVRDVPTQIAPIPTGMGVPEEHILGHAFHTYKLTSPDNTVSFEFQHNVCGRSIYAEGSVDAALFLSDKIGDGCDSEDCEAGKTLFDMIDVLKEGGMVTN
;
A
#
# COMPACT_ATOMS: atom_id res chain seq x y z
N MET A 1 -39.81 47.44 -23.12
CA MET A 1 -40.20 46.89 -21.82
C MET A 1 -39.50 45.52 -21.75
N GLN A 2 -38.22 45.54 -21.37
CA GLN A 2 -37.36 44.40 -21.23
C GLN A 2 -37.40 43.93 -19.79
N ILE A 3 -37.72 42.67 -19.57
CA ILE A 3 -37.70 42.05 -18.26
C ILE A 3 -36.43 41.18 -18.22
N GLU A 4 -35.49 41.63 -17.39
CA GLU A 4 -34.30 40.85 -17.03
C GLU A 4 -34.71 39.62 -16.23
N MET A 5 -34.29 38.43 -16.68
CA MET A 5 -34.37 37.19 -15.90
C MET A 5 -32.99 36.87 -15.29
N CYS A 6 -32.97 36.83 -13.99
CA CYS A 6 -31.85 36.50 -13.11
C CYS A 6 -31.37 35.05 -13.29
N PRO A 7 -30.05 34.75 -13.39
CA PRO A 7 -29.52 33.41 -13.46
C PRO A 7 -29.14 32.89 -12.06
N ARG A 8 -30.03 32.13 -11.44
CA ARG A 8 -29.69 31.31 -10.26
C ARG A 8 -30.27 29.91 -10.46
N ARG A 9 -29.53 29.04 -11.13
CA ARG A 9 -29.63 27.56 -11.06
C ARG A 9 -28.62 26.89 -11.97
N VAL A 10 -27.34 26.94 -11.62
CA VAL A 10 -26.33 25.93 -12.06
C VAL A 10 -25.22 25.94 -11.02
N ALA A 11 -25.39 25.25 -9.92
CA ALA A 11 -24.29 24.88 -9.00
C ALA A 11 -24.81 23.84 -8.01
N LEU A 12 -25.13 22.63 -8.46
CA LEU A 12 -25.41 21.49 -7.56
C LEU A 12 -25.37 20.17 -8.35
N GLN A 13 -24.30 19.93 -9.08
CA GLN A 13 -24.09 18.63 -9.75
C GLN A 13 -22.62 18.23 -9.91
N SER A 14 -21.72 18.68 -9.04
CA SER A 14 -20.32 18.21 -9.09
C SER A 14 -19.73 17.80 -7.73
N ALA A 15 -20.56 17.35 -6.79
CA ALA A 15 -20.11 16.95 -5.45
C ALA A 15 -20.47 15.51 -5.07
N VAL A 16 -20.68 14.60 -6.01
CA VAL A 16 -21.09 13.21 -5.71
C VAL A 16 -20.13 12.15 -6.32
N SER A 17 -18.95 12.49 -6.77
CA SER A 17 -18.06 11.49 -7.40
C SER A 17 -16.78 11.14 -6.61
N THR A 18 -16.62 11.56 -5.35
CA THR A 18 -15.37 11.27 -4.61
C THR A 18 -15.57 10.41 -3.35
N LEU A 19 -16.75 9.87 -3.10
CA LEU A 19 -17.09 9.12 -1.87
C LEU A 19 -17.19 7.59 -2.06
N GLY A 20 -16.82 7.06 -3.22
CA GLY A 20 -17.06 5.64 -3.58
C GLY A 20 -15.99 4.62 -3.21
N THR A 21 -14.77 5.01 -2.78
CA THR A 21 -13.64 4.09 -2.75
C THR A 21 -13.12 3.70 -1.36
N TYR A 22 -13.71 4.17 -0.26
CA TYR A 22 -13.25 3.84 1.10
C TYR A 22 -14.29 3.18 2.01
N THR A 23 -15.46 2.78 1.48
CA THR A 23 -16.57 2.24 2.30
C THR A 23 -16.41 0.76 2.65
N GLN A 24 -15.36 0.07 2.24
CA GLN A 24 -15.18 -1.36 2.50
C GLN A 24 -14.43 -1.70 3.81
N TYR A 25 -13.94 -0.69 4.57
CA TYR A 25 -13.17 -0.95 5.80
C TYR A 25 -14.00 -0.94 7.10
N ALA A 26 -15.32 -0.90 7.05
CA ALA A 26 -16.18 -0.62 8.22
C ALA A 26 -16.91 -1.83 8.82
N LEU A 27 -16.58 -3.08 8.55
CA LEU A 27 -17.40 -4.23 8.98
C LEU A 27 -16.66 -5.35 9.73
N VAL A 28 -15.65 -5.04 10.54
CA VAL A 28 -15.15 -6.00 11.55
C VAL A 28 -14.78 -5.27 12.84
N ALA A 29 -15.75 -4.80 13.59
CA ALA A 29 -15.61 -4.49 15.02
C ALA A 29 -16.98 -4.24 15.67
N MET A 30 -17.80 -5.26 15.81
CA MET A 30 -18.94 -5.23 16.73
C MET A 30 -19.03 -6.56 17.46
N SER A 31 -18.41 -6.65 18.62
CA SER A 31 -18.93 -7.42 19.76
C SER A 31 -18.07 -7.16 21.00
N LEU A 32 -18.42 -6.16 21.79
CA LEU A 32 -18.22 -6.21 23.24
C LEU A 32 -19.30 -5.33 23.91
N ALA A 33 -20.11 -6.02 24.65
CA ALA A 33 -21.34 -5.54 25.25
C ALA A 33 -21.14 -4.48 26.33
N ALA A 34 -22.05 -3.52 26.37
CA ALA A 34 -22.26 -2.58 27.45
C ALA A 34 -22.94 -3.25 28.64
N SER A 35 -22.53 -2.92 29.86
CA SER A 35 -23.29 -3.10 31.08
C SER A 35 -23.34 -1.78 31.87
N PRO A 36 -24.50 -1.47 32.54
CA PRO A 36 -24.81 -0.12 32.98
C PRO A 36 -24.27 0.20 34.38
N PHE A 37 -23.88 1.43 34.59
CA PHE A 37 -23.54 2.02 35.88
C PHE A 37 -24.79 2.22 36.76
N GLY A 38 -24.73 1.63 37.94
CA GLY A 38 -25.67 1.92 39.03
C GLY A 38 -25.05 2.90 40.02
N THR A 39 -25.81 3.97 40.31
CA THR A 39 -25.49 5.00 41.31
C THR A 39 -25.86 4.52 42.72
N THR A 40 -24.97 4.63 43.71
CA THR A 40 -25.32 4.82 45.13
C THR A 40 -24.25 5.66 45.87
N ARG A 41 -24.77 6.47 46.79
CA ARG A 41 -24.15 7.53 47.59
C ARG A 41 -23.34 6.98 48.78
N PRO A 42 -22.55 7.84 49.50
CA PRO A 42 -21.45 7.45 50.38
C PRO A 42 -21.83 7.31 51.86
N THR A 43 -21.12 6.45 52.57
CA THR A 43 -21.11 6.41 54.07
C THR A 43 -19.70 6.20 54.58
N THR A 44 -19.29 7.18 55.38
CA THR A 44 -18.32 7.32 56.51
C THR A 44 -17.27 6.24 56.81
N LEU A 45 -16.06 6.83 56.95
CA LEU A 45 -14.84 6.42 57.67
C LEU A 45 -14.88 5.30 58.69
N ALA A 46 -13.95 4.34 58.56
CA ALA A 46 -13.22 3.76 59.70
C ALA A 46 -11.84 3.27 59.21
N SER A 47 -10.80 3.79 59.85
CA SER A 47 -9.40 3.44 59.66
C SER A 47 -9.12 2.00 60.13
N ARG A 48 -8.52 1.18 59.26
CA ARG A 48 -7.74 0.00 59.69
C ARG A 48 -6.51 -0.18 58.83
N ARG A 49 -5.39 -0.42 59.49
CA ARG A 49 -4.03 -0.58 58.94
C ARG A 49 -3.96 -1.63 57.85
N ALA A 50 -3.22 -1.31 56.83
CA ALA A 50 -2.93 -2.14 55.69
C ALA A 50 -1.91 -3.24 56.01
N ASN A 51 -2.24 -4.48 55.61
CA ASN A 51 -1.24 -5.49 55.33
C ASN A 51 -1.08 -5.57 53.79
N PRO A 52 0.12 -5.74 53.25
CA PRO A 52 0.31 -5.84 51.81
C PRO A 52 -0.12 -7.23 51.34
N VAL A 53 -1.29 -7.29 50.70
CA VAL A 53 -1.68 -8.47 49.94
C VAL A 53 -1.08 -8.37 48.56
N SER A 54 -0.05 -9.18 48.32
CA SER A 54 0.52 -9.42 47.01
C SER A 54 -0.60 -9.93 46.07
N ALA A 55 -1.13 -9.05 45.23
CA ALA A 55 -2.02 -9.42 44.15
C ALA A 55 -1.20 -10.15 43.06
N ARG A 56 -1.25 -11.47 43.09
CA ARG A 56 -0.78 -12.27 41.93
C ARG A 56 -1.78 -12.04 40.80
N ILE A 57 -1.35 -11.29 39.80
CA ILE A 57 -2.04 -11.18 38.52
C ILE A 57 -1.94 -12.56 37.87
N ASN A 58 -3.02 -13.31 37.89
CA ASN A 58 -3.18 -14.51 37.08
C ASN A 58 -3.29 -14.06 35.60
N VAL A 59 -2.16 -13.99 34.91
CA VAL A 59 -2.14 -13.93 33.46
C VAL A 59 -2.62 -15.31 32.98
N ALA A 60 -3.91 -15.39 32.64
CA ALA A 60 -4.43 -16.55 31.93
C ALA A 60 -3.61 -16.66 30.63
N ARG A 61 -2.70 -17.65 30.58
CA ARG A 61 -2.05 -18.06 29.36
C ARG A 61 -3.13 -18.51 28.37
N VAL A 62 -3.50 -17.63 27.47
CA VAL A 62 -4.19 -18.02 26.23
C VAL A 62 -3.15 -18.83 25.45
N THR A 63 -3.17 -20.13 25.65
CA THR A 63 -2.45 -21.04 24.75
C THR A 63 -3.22 -21.05 23.45
N ALA A 64 -2.85 -20.13 22.54
CA ALA A 64 -3.12 -20.33 21.13
C ALA A 64 -2.43 -21.65 20.74
N ARG A 65 -3.21 -22.74 20.67
CA ARG A 65 -2.77 -23.94 19.99
C ARG A 65 -2.65 -23.58 18.50
N SER A 66 -1.49 -23.10 18.11
CA SER A 66 -1.08 -23.17 16.72
C SER A 66 -1.05 -24.67 16.38
N ARG A 67 -2.08 -25.14 15.72
CA ARG A 67 -2.00 -26.37 14.94
C ARG A 67 -1.02 -26.06 13.81
N ALA A 68 0.27 -26.24 14.08
CA ALA A 68 1.23 -26.45 13.03
C ALA A 68 0.77 -27.71 12.29
N ARG A 69 -0.03 -27.48 11.23
CA ARG A 69 -0.27 -28.51 10.21
C ARG A 69 1.10 -28.75 9.60
N ALA A 70 1.68 -29.91 9.86
CA ALA A 70 2.85 -30.36 9.12
C ALA A 70 2.45 -30.37 7.64
N ARG A 71 2.74 -29.28 6.93
CA ARG A 71 2.73 -29.27 5.47
C ARG A 71 3.83 -30.25 5.08
N THR A 72 3.43 -31.36 4.51
CA THR A 72 4.35 -32.19 3.73
C THR A 72 4.90 -31.22 2.67
N THR A 73 6.16 -30.83 2.81
CA THR A 73 6.82 -29.87 1.93
C THR A 73 7.07 -30.57 0.61
N THR A 74 6.07 -30.65 -0.22
CA THR A 74 6.32 -30.65 -1.66
C THR A 74 6.93 -29.27 -1.89
N MET A 75 8.21 -29.21 -2.30
CA MET A 75 8.86 -27.97 -2.70
C MET A 75 7.91 -27.31 -3.70
N ALA A 76 7.29 -26.20 -3.31
CA ALA A 76 6.47 -25.43 -4.24
C ALA A 76 7.41 -25.02 -5.38
N ALA A 77 6.96 -25.17 -6.62
CA ALA A 77 7.76 -24.75 -7.77
C ALA A 77 8.04 -23.24 -7.63
N ALA A 78 9.27 -22.82 -7.93
CA ALA A 78 9.65 -21.41 -7.89
C ALA A 78 8.75 -20.59 -8.82
N VAL A 79 8.27 -19.43 -8.35
CA VAL A 79 7.32 -18.58 -9.07
C VAL A 79 8.01 -17.86 -10.22
N PRO A 80 7.59 -18.05 -11.50
CA PRO A 80 8.09 -17.28 -12.61
C PRO A 80 7.53 -15.85 -12.60
N ILE A 81 8.39 -14.85 -12.64
CA ILE A 81 8.02 -13.45 -12.62
C ILE A 81 8.55 -12.74 -13.86
N MET A 82 7.65 -12.17 -14.66
CA MET A 82 7.96 -11.27 -15.76
C MET A 82 7.84 -9.82 -15.28
N VAL A 83 8.85 -8.99 -15.46
CA VAL A 83 8.85 -7.60 -15.01
C VAL A 83 8.79 -6.66 -16.21
N ASN A 84 7.66 -6.01 -16.42
CA ASN A 84 7.47 -5.05 -17.50
C ASN A 84 8.04 -3.67 -17.17
N ASP A 85 8.50 -2.96 -18.22
CA ASP A 85 9.31 -1.73 -18.12
C ASP A 85 10.58 -1.91 -17.27
N LEU A 86 11.24 -3.05 -17.42
CA LEU A 86 12.49 -3.40 -16.72
C LEU A 86 13.62 -2.38 -16.97
N THR A 87 13.58 -1.65 -18.08
CA THR A 87 14.52 -0.56 -18.39
C THR A 87 14.26 0.71 -17.57
N GLY A 88 13.08 0.83 -16.94
CA GLY A 88 12.73 1.91 -16.03
C GLY A 88 13.32 1.70 -14.63
N LYS A 89 13.37 2.78 -13.83
CA LYS A 89 13.96 2.74 -12.48
C LYS A 89 13.25 1.78 -11.52
N MET A 90 11.90 1.67 -11.61
CA MET A 90 11.14 0.74 -10.76
C MET A 90 11.22 -0.68 -11.28
N GLY A 91 10.99 -0.89 -12.59
CA GLY A 91 11.11 -2.22 -13.18
C GLY A 91 12.47 -2.85 -12.92
N ARG A 92 13.55 -2.06 -13.05
CA ARG A 92 14.91 -2.53 -12.70
C ARG A 92 15.02 -2.95 -11.24
N ALA A 93 14.54 -2.13 -10.30
CA ALA A 93 14.60 -2.46 -8.88
C ALA A 93 13.79 -3.73 -8.54
N VAL A 94 12.64 -3.94 -9.19
CA VAL A 94 11.84 -5.17 -9.02
C VAL A 94 12.58 -6.38 -9.58
N ALA A 95 13.17 -6.27 -10.77
CA ALA A 95 13.93 -7.37 -11.36
C ALA A 95 15.14 -7.76 -10.49
N ASP A 96 15.87 -6.77 -9.98
CA ASP A 96 16.97 -6.99 -9.03
C ASP A 96 16.46 -7.69 -7.73
N ALA A 97 15.28 -7.30 -7.22
CA ALA A 97 14.68 -7.92 -6.05
C ALA A 97 14.23 -9.37 -6.31
N VAL A 98 13.71 -9.67 -7.51
CA VAL A 98 13.37 -11.06 -7.91
C VAL A 98 14.61 -11.94 -7.88
N VAL A 99 15.71 -11.47 -8.49
CA VAL A 99 16.98 -12.21 -8.51
C VAL A 99 17.54 -12.39 -7.09
N ALA A 100 17.49 -11.34 -6.27
CA ALA A 100 17.96 -11.38 -4.89
C ALA A 100 17.15 -12.32 -3.98
N ARG A 101 15.90 -12.62 -4.30
CA ARG A 101 15.04 -13.53 -3.53
C ARG A 101 15.50 -14.99 -3.61
N GLY A 102 16.20 -15.36 -4.66
CA GLY A 102 16.70 -16.70 -4.91
C GLY A 102 15.80 -17.55 -5.82
N ALA A 103 16.45 -18.30 -6.70
CA ALA A 103 15.79 -19.08 -7.75
C ALA A 103 14.98 -20.30 -7.24
N ASP A 104 15.08 -20.64 -5.97
CA ASP A 104 14.27 -21.63 -5.26
C ASP A 104 12.91 -21.09 -4.80
N VAL A 105 12.76 -19.76 -4.72
CA VAL A 105 11.53 -19.07 -4.34
C VAL A 105 10.82 -18.49 -5.56
N CYS A 106 11.54 -17.70 -6.36
CA CYS A 106 11.05 -17.13 -7.61
C CYS A 106 12.20 -16.87 -8.57
N TYR A 107 11.91 -16.70 -9.85
CA TYR A 107 12.92 -16.40 -10.85
C TYR A 107 12.42 -15.40 -11.89
N LEU A 108 13.35 -14.61 -12.42
CA LEU A 108 13.08 -13.64 -13.45
C LEU A 108 12.94 -14.34 -14.81
N VAL A 109 11.80 -14.16 -15.46
CA VAL A 109 11.57 -14.65 -16.81
C VAL A 109 12.41 -13.83 -17.80
N PRO A 110 13.08 -14.47 -18.78
CA PRO A 110 14.04 -13.76 -19.66
C PRO A 110 13.38 -12.97 -20.78
N VAL A 111 12.16 -12.49 -20.58
CA VAL A 111 11.41 -11.62 -21.51
C VAL A 111 10.68 -10.56 -20.69
N ALA A 112 10.64 -9.33 -21.19
CA ALA A 112 9.87 -8.22 -20.62
C ALA A 112 9.27 -7.37 -21.74
N PHE A 113 8.14 -6.73 -21.48
CA PHE A 113 7.58 -5.72 -22.37
C PHE A 113 8.02 -4.30 -21.96
N SER A 114 8.20 -3.47 -22.98
CA SER A 114 8.34 -2.03 -22.90
C SER A 114 7.48 -1.37 -23.97
N GLY A 115 7.34 -0.05 -23.93
CA GLY A 115 6.63 0.70 -24.97
C GLY A 115 7.20 0.46 -26.38
N GLU A 116 8.52 0.21 -26.46
CA GLU A 116 9.26 -0.11 -27.70
C GLU A 116 10.26 -1.21 -27.37
N ALA A 117 10.64 -2.00 -28.40
CA ALA A 117 11.72 -2.97 -28.24
C ALA A 117 13.05 -2.25 -27.97
N LYS A 118 13.87 -2.85 -27.11
CA LYS A 118 15.19 -2.33 -26.76
C LYS A 118 16.21 -3.46 -26.75
N ASP A 119 17.48 -3.10 -26.66
CA ASP A 119 18.54 -4.08 -26.45
C ASP A 119 18.28 -4.91 -25.19
N PRO A 120 18.68 -6.19 -25.17
CA PRO A 120 18.56 -7.04 -24.00
C PRO A 120 19.29 -6.43 -22.79
N VAL A 121 18.72 -6.65 -21.60
CA VAL A 121 19.24 -6.12 -20.33
C VAL A 121 19.66 -7.27 -19.42
N SER A 122 20.87 -7.20 -18.86
CA SER A 122 21.31 -8.16 -17.85
C SER A 122 20.88 -7.74 -16.44
N VAL A 123 20.34 -8.70 -15.68
CA VAL A 123 19.94 -8.58 -14.27
C VAL A 123 20.53 -9.80 -13.53
N GLY A 124 21.61 -9.60 -12.79
CA GLY A 124 22.42 -10.72 -12.31
C GLY A 124 22.89 -11.57 -13.49
N ASP A 125 22.66 -12.87 -13.41
CA ASP A 125 23.05 -13.82 -14.46
C ASP A 125 21.97 -14.01 -15.55
N VAL A 126 20.82 -13.30 -15.45
CA VAL A 126 19.71 -13.41 -16.39
C VAL A 126 19.79 -12.30 -17.44
N THR A 127 19.81 -12.68 -18.72
CA THR A 127 19.66 -11.73 -19.83
C THR A 127 18.20 -11.69 -20.23
N VAL A 128 17.58 -10.53 -20.18
CA VAL A 128 16.16 -10.30 -20.46
C VAL A 128 15.98 -9.60 -21.79
N ASP A 129 15.26 -10.22 -22.71
CA ASP A 129 14.87 -9.64 -24.00
C ASP A 129 13.76 -8.61 -23.79
N ILE A 130 13.94 -7.40 -24.30
CA ILE A 130 12.94 -6.34 -24.20
C ILE A 130 12.13 -6.26 -25.50
N LYS A 131 10.90 -6.73 -25.44
CA LYS A 131 9.96 -6.73 -26.57
C LYS A 131 9.07 -5.49 -26.54
N SER A 132 8.64 -5.03 -27.72
CA SER A 132 7.62 -4.00 -27.83
C SER A 132 6.25 -4.57 -27.44
N ILE A 133 5.51 -3.84 -26.59
CA ILE A 133 4.11 -4.18 -26.30
C ILE A 133 3.16 -3.62 -27.37
N ARG A 134 3.64 -2.72 -28.22
CA ARG A 134 2.84 -2.03 -29.26
C ARG A 134 2.95 -2.71 -30.63
N ASP A 135 4.10 -3.36 -30.86
CA ASP A 135 4.40 -3.96 -32.16
C ASP A 135 4.37 -5.48 -32.07
N GLY A 136 3.81 -6.13 -33.09
CA GLY A 136 3.68 -7.58 -33.14
C GLY A 136 2.43 -8.10 -32.41
N ASP A 137 2.54 -9.29 -31.82
CA ASP A 137 1.47 -9.95 -31.08
C ASP A 137 1.91 -10.22 -29.62
N PRO A 138 1.74 -9.25 -28.71
CA PRO A 138 2.09 -9.44 -27.31
C PRO A 138 1.26 -10.55 -26.64
N GLY A 139 0.03 -10.79 -27.11
CA GLY A 139 -0.81 -11.88 -26.61
C GLY A 139 -0.23 -13.26 -26.92
N ALA A 140 0.30 -13.44 -28.14
CA ALA A 140 0.99 -14.69 -28.51
C ALA A 140 2.24 -14.92 -27.66
N ILE A 141 3.01 -13.84 -27.38
CA ILE A 141 4.19 -13.92 -26.51
C ILE A 141 3.76 -14.34 -25.09
N ILE A 142 2.72 -13.73 -24.49
CA ILE A 142 2.20 -14.12 -23.18
C ILE A 142 1.80 -15.59 -23.17
N LYS A 143 1.08 -16.06 -24.19
CA LYS A 143 0.65 -17.47 -24.30
C LYS A 143 1.83 -18.44 -24.36
N SER A 144 2.88 -18.10 -25.13
CA SER A 144 4.12 -18.90 -25.16
C SER A 144 4.76 -18.97 -23.80
N LEU A 145 4.96 -17.80 -23.15
CA LEU A 145 5.57 -17.71 -21.84
C LEU A 145 4.77 -18.46 -20.75
N LYS A 146 3.44 -18.42 -20.79
CA LYS A 146 2.59 -19.22 -19.87
C LYS A 146 2.80 -20.72 -20.05
N SER A 147 3.04 -21.18 -21.26
CA SER A 147 3.32 -22.59 -21.54
C SER A 147 4.73 -23.01 -21.10
N GLU A 148 5.71 -22.13 -21.27
CA GLU A 148 7.09 -22.34 -20.89
C GLU A 148 7.33 -22.16 -19.37
N HIS A 149 6.55 -21.28 -18.76
CA HIS A 149 6.64 -20.89 -17.35
C HIS A 149 5.26 -21.00 -16.66
N PRO A 150 4.79 -22.22 -16.34
CA PRO A 150 3.51 -22.40 -15.66
C PRO A 150 3.46 -21.62 -14.33
N GLY A 151 2.35 -20.92 -14.09
CA GLY A 151 2.20 -20.06 -12.92
C GLY A 151 2.80 -18.65 -13.09
N LEU A 152 3.11 -18.23 -14.33
CA LEU A 152 3.65 -16.92 -14.64
C LEU A 152 2.83 -15.77 -14.02
N ILE A 153 3.51 -14.92 -13.28
CA ILE A 153 2.98 -13.65 -12.76
C ILE A 153 3.69 -12.48 -13.46
N VAL A 154 2.91 -11.52 -13.97
CA VAL A 154 3.46 -10.27 -14.52
C VAL A 154 3.50 -9.19 -13.44
N VAL A 155 4.62 -8.51 -13.27
CA VAL A 155 4.74 -7.28 -12.45
C VAL A 155 4.89 -6.09 -13.38
N ASP A 156 3.97 -5.14 -13.30
CA ASP A 156 3.87 -4.02 -14.25
C ASP A 156 4.16 -2.67 -13.56
N TYR A 157 5.21 -2.00 -14.05
CA TYR A 157 5.60 -0.64 -13.69
C TYR A 157 5.74 0.28 -14.91
N THR A 158 4.98 0.00 -15.95
CA THR A 158 4.91 0.85 -17.16
C THR A 158 4.36 2.24 -16.85
N LEU A 159 4.39 3.13 -17.84
CA LEU A 159 3.91 4.50 -17.68
C LEU A 159 2.40 4.56 -17.39
N PRO A 160 1.91 5.61 -16.68
CA PRO A 160 0.50 5.78 -16.37
C PRO A 160 -0.44 5.68 -17.59
N ALA A 161 -0.02 6.18 -18.74
CA ALA A 161 -0.80 6.14 -19.98
C ALA A 161 -0.99 4.70 -20.54
N ALA A 162 -0.18 3.74 -20.12
CA ALA A 162 -0.24 2.35 -20.58
C ALA A 162 -1.08 1.45 -19.66
N VAL A 163 -1.41 1.87 -18.45
CA VAL A 163 -2.04 1.06 -17.40
C VAL A 163 -3.29 0.32 -17.90
N ASN A 164 -4.26 1.02 -18.48
CA ASN A 164 -5.51 0.40 -18.91
C ASN A 164 -5.33 -0.51 -20.13
N ALA A 165 -4.46 -0.14 -21.07
CA ALA A 165 -4.18 -0.97 -22.23
C ALA A 165 -3.45 -2.27 -21.85
N ASN A 166 -2.50 -2.20 -20.93
CA ASN A 166 -1.78 -3.36 -20.42
C ASN A 166 -2.71 -4.28 -19.63
N ALA A 167 -3.56 -3.72 -18.74
CA ALA A 167 -4.55 -4.50 -18.02
C ALA A 167 -5.52 -5.22 -18.97
N ALA A 168 -5.98 -4.55 -20.03
CA ALA A 168 -6.83 -5.17 -21.05
C ALA A 168 -6.11 -6.33 -21.77
N LEU A 169 -4.81 -6.20 -22.05
CA LEU A 169 -3.99 -7.28 -22.61
C LEU A 169 -3.91 -8.48 -21.63
N TYR A 170 -3.70 -8.22 -20.34
CA TYR A 170 -3.64 -9.29 -19.31
C TYR A 170 -4.99 -9.98 -19.18
N VAL A 171 -6.09 -9.23 -19.12
CA VAL A 171 -7.45 -9.77 -19.08
C VAL A 171 -7.72 -10.66 -20.32
N ALA A 172 -7.39 -10.19 -21.53
CA ALA A 172 -7.62 -10.94 -22.77
C ALA A 172 -6.82 -12.26 -22.86
N ASN A 173 -5.79 -12.43 -22.02
CA ASN A 173 -4.92 -13.60 -22.01
C ASN A 173 -4.98 -14.41 -20.70
N ASP A 174 -5.96 -14.11 -19.82
CA ASP A 174 -6.07 -14.71 -18.48
C ASP A 174 -4.71 -14.70 -17.75
N GLN A 175 -3.99 -13.56 -17.79
CA GLN A 175 -2.65 -13.42 -17.24
C GLN A 175 -2.70 -12.73 -15.89
N PRO A 176 -2.46 -13.44 -14.77
CA PRO A 176 -2.38 -12.82 -13.44
C PRO A 176 -1.27 -11.78 -13.36
N PHE A 177 -1.52 -10.68 -12.65
CA PHE A 177 -0.57 -9.58 -12.60
C PHE A 177 -0.58 -8.78 -11.30
N VAL A 178 0.54 -8.11 -11.05
CA VAL A 178 0.73 -7.09 -10.00
C VAL A 178 0.94 -5.74 -10.68
N MET A 179 0.11 -4.75 -10.38
CA MET A 179 0.18 -3.40 -10.95
C MET A 179 0.54 -2.40 -9.85
N GLY A 180 1.78 -1.87 -9.88
CA GLY A 180 2.26 -0.83 -8.97
C GLY A 180 2.20 0.57 -9.56
N THR A 181 1.97 0.70 -10.86
CA THR A 181 1.87 2.00 -11.52
C THR A 181 0.60 2.73 -11.08
N THR A 182 0.77 3.99 -10.69
CA THR A 182 -0.34 4.90 -10.39
C THR A 182 -0.73 5.71 -11.63
N GLY A 183 -2.02 6.01 -11.77
CA GLY A 183 -2.58 6.74 -12.90
C GLY A 183 -3.44 5.86 -13.81
N GLY A 184 -3.69 6.32 -15.04
CA GLY A 184 -4.71 5.76 -15.90
C GLY A 184 -6.13 5.99 -15.36
N ASP A 185 -7.12 5.37 -16.00
CA ASP A 185 -8.50 5.31 -15.51
C ASP A 185 -8.61 4.18 -14.48
N ARG A 186 -8.50 4.53 -13.20
CA ARG A 186 -8.47 3.55 -12.10
C ARG A 186 -9.81 2.84 -11.93
N GLU A 187 -10.93 3.53 -12.10
CA GLU A 187 -12.26 2.93 -11.94
C GLU A 187 -12.48 1.87 -13.02
N LYS A 188 -12.15 2.21 -14.27
CA LYS A 188 -12.19 1.27 -15.38
C LYS A 188 -11.25 0.09 -15.17
N LEU A 189 -10.01 0.33 -14.73
CA LEU A 189 -9.03 -0.72 -14.44
C LEU A 189 -9.60 -1.76 -13.45
N LEU A 190 -10.06 -1.28 -12.28
CA LEU A 190 -10.59 -2.16 -11.23
C LEU A 190 -11.84 -2.91 -11.71
N LYS A 191 -12.73 -2.21 -12.43
CA LYS A 191 -13.94 -2.82 -12.99
C LYS A 191 -13.62 -3.92 -13.99
N ASP A 192 -12.78 -3.66 -14.98
CA ASP A 192 -12.43 -4.62 -16.05
C ASP A 192 -11.81 -5.90 -15.47
N VAL A 193 -10.91 -5.76 -14.48
CA VAL A 193 -10.24 -6.88 -13.80
C VAL A 193 -11.22 -7.68 -12.94
N THR A 194 -12.12 -6.99 -12.22
CA THR A 194 -13.15 -7.64 -11.39
C THR A 194 -14.17 -8.39 -12.24
N ASP A 195 -14.65 -7.78 -13.31
CA ASP A 195 -15.63 -8.40 -14.23
C ASP A 195 -15.05 -9.66 -14.90
N ALA A 196 -13.75 -9.61 -15.23
CA ALA A 196 -13.02 -10.75 -15.78
C ALA A 196 -12.70 -11.83 -14.74
N LYS A 197 -12.87 -11.55 -13.45
CA LYS A 197 -12.44 -12.41 -12.33
C LYS A 197 -10.96 -12.81 -12.43
N LEU A 198 -10.13 -11.91 -12.98
CA LEU A 198 -8.72 -12.18 -13.16
C LEU A 198 -7.97 -11.95 -11.84
N PRO A 199 -7.18 -12.92 -11.34
CA PRO A 199 -6.35 -12.70 -10.15
C PRO A 199 -5.35 -11.57 -10.35
N ALA A 200 -5.43 -10.53 -9.52
CA ALA A 200 -4.52 -9.39 -9.60
C ALA A 200 -4.29 -8.73 -8.24
N VAL A 201 -3.09 -8.16 -8.03
CA VAL A 201 -2.81 -7.21 -6.96
C VAL A 201 -2.64 -5.83 -7.59
N ILE A 202 -3.50 -4.89 -7.24
CA ILE A 202 -3.46 -3.51 -7.75
C ILE A 202 -3.40 -2.53 -6.59
N ALA A 203 -2.24 -1.90 -6.38
CA ALA A 203 -2.05 -0.97 -5.27
C ALA A 203 -1.21 0.25 -5.64
N PRO A 204 -1.58 1.45 -5.14
CA PRO A 204 -0.83 2.68 -5.39
C PRO A 204 0.44 2.78 -4.54
N GLN A 205 0.60 1.92 -3.55
CA GLN A 205 1.73 1.85 -2.62
C GLN A 205 2.12 0.39 -2.40
N MET A 206 3.35 0.05 -2.77
CA MET A 206 3.87 -1.31 -2.64
C MET A 206 4.84 -1.50 -1.46
N GLY A 207 5.26 -0.41 -0.81
CA GLY A 207 6.11 -0.48 0.38
C GLY A 207 5.32 -0.98 1.59
N LYS A 208 5.51 -2.25 1.98
CA LYS A 208 4.76 -2.92 3.06
C LYS A 208 4.71 -2.12 4.36
N GLN A 209 5.84 -1.57 4.78
CA GLN A 209 5.95 -0.82 6.04
C GLN A 209 5.17 0.51 5.96
N VAL A 210 5.17 1.16 4.80
CA VAL A 210 4.38 2.39 4.58
C VAL A 210 2.89 2.07 4.58
N VAL A 211 2.48 0.96 3.94
CA VAL A 211 1.07 0.50 3.96
C VAL A 211 0.63 0.13 5.36
N ALA A 212 1.47 -0.58 6.14
CA ALA A 212 1.19 -0.92 7.53
C ALA A 212 1.02 0.34 8.39
N PHE A 213 1.87 1.36 8.18
CA PHE A 213 1.75 2.65 8.86
C PHE A 213 0.44 3.37 8.49
N GLN A 214 0.09 3.44 7.22
CA GLN A 214 -1.19 4.01 6.77
C GLN A 214 -2.39 3.28 7.38
N ALA A 215 -2.35 1.94 7.42
CA ALA A 215 -3.40 1.12 8.03
C ALA A 215 -3.52 1.38 9.54
N ALA A 216 -2.40 1.52 10.26
CA ALA A 216 -2.39 1.85 11.68
C ALA A 216 -2.98 3.24 11.95
N MET A 217 -2.66 4.24 11.13
CA MET A 217 -3.22 5.59 11.22
C MET A 217 -4.73 5.58 10.99
N LYS A 218 -5.20 4.85 9.97
CA LYS A 218 -6.63 4.71 9.69
C LYS A 218 -7.37 3.99 10.83
N LEU A 219 -6.77 2.93 11.38
CA LEU A 219 -7.33 2.22 12.54
C LEU A 219 -7.44 3.15 13.76
N MET A 220 -6.41 3.95 14.04
CA MET A 220 -6.43 4.93 15.12
C MET A 220 -7.55 5.96 14.90
N ALA A 221 -7.66 6.51 13.69
CA ALA A 221 -8.69 7.48 13.34
C ALA A 221 -10.11 6.91 13.49
N THR A 222 -10.32 5.68 13.05
CA THR A 222 -11.61 4.99 13.14
C THR A 222 -12.03 4.72 14.59
N ASN A 223 -11.08 4.32 15.46
CA ASN A 223 -11.41 3.95 16.85
C ASN A 223 -11.42 5.14 17.81
N PHE A 224 -10.72 6.23 17.48
CA PHE A 224 -10.56 7.39 18.36
C PHE A 224 -10.83 8.71 17.62
N PRO A 225 -11.98 8.87 16.93
CA PRO A 225 -12.29 10.08 16.19
C PRO A 225 -12.27 11.30 17.10
N GLY A 226 -11.61 12.36 16.64
CA GLY A 226 -11.49 13.61 17.40
C GLY A 226 -10.46 13.58 18.55
N ALA A 227 -9.67 12.52 18.71
CA ALA A 227 -8.67 12.40 19.79
C ALA A 227 -7.62 13.53 19.81
N PHE A 228 -7.34 14.13 18.65
CA PHE A 228 -6.43 15.29 18.51
C PHE A 228 -7.17 16.60 18.21
N LYS A 229 -8.44 16.69 18.60
CA LYS A 229 -9.19 17.94 18.42
C LYS A 229 -8.52 19.10 19.14
N GLY A 230 -8.24 20.19 18.41
CA GLY A 230 -7.57 21.38 18.91
C GLY A 230 -6.05 21.34 18.80
N TYR A 231 -5.45 20.21 18.45
CA TYR A 231 -4.03 20.16 18.11
C TYR A 231 -3.77 20.79 16.73
N THR A 232 -2.64 21.45 16.60
CA THR A 232 -2.14 21.95 15.32
C THR A 232 -1.30 20.85 14.66
N LEU A 233 -1.66 20.48 13.43
CA LEU A 233 -0.87 19.59 12.60
C LEU A 233 0.06 20.41 11.70
N THR A 234 1.31 20.02 11.61
CA THR A 234 2.26 20.49 10.60
C THR A 234 2.72 19.29 9.78
N VAL A 235 2.70 19.43 8.47
CA VAL A 235 3.12 18.38 7.53
C VAL A 235 4.26 18.89 6.68
N THR A 236 5.37 18.16 6.68
CA THR A 236 6.53 18.46 5.82
C THR A 236 6.86 17.21 5.01
N GLU A 237 7.02 17.37 3.69
CA GLU A 237 7.48 16.29 2.84
C GLU A 237 8.62 16.72 1.93
N SER A 238 9.56 15.80 1.72
CA SER A 238 10.66 15.97 0.78
C SER A 238 10.64 14.85 -0.26
N HIS A 239 10.73 15.25 -1.52
CA HIS A 239 10.86 14.38 -2.69
C HIS A 239 11.81 15.04 -3.70
N GLN A 240 12.22 14.28 -4.73
CA GLN A 240 13.01 14.84 -5.82
C GLN A 240 12.36 16.12 -6.39
N SER A 241 13.19 17.08 -6.80
CA SER A 241 12.76 18.42 -7.26
C SER A 241 11.75 18.42 -8.41
N SER A 242 11.75 17.35 -9.24
CA SER A 242 10.80 17.17 -10.34
C SER A 242 9.39 16.81 -9.91
N LYS A 243 9.16 16.44 -8.64
CA LYS A 243 7.84 16.14 -8.11
C LYS A 243 7.15 17.43 -7.66
N VAL A 244 6.12 17.84 -8.38
CA VAL A 244 5.39 19.10 -8.12
C VAL A 244 4.20 18.95 -7.20
N ASP A 245 3.60 17.76 -7.15
CA ASP A 245 2.40 17.48 -6.35
C ASP A 245 2.73 16.88 -4.98
N THR A 246 1.78 17.00 -4.06
CA THR A 246 1.85 16.34 -2.75
C THR A 246 1.69 14.82 -2.88
N SER A 247 2.46 14.08 -2.10
CA SER A 247 2.45 12.63 -2.05
C SER A 247 1.06 12.06 -1.75
N GLY A 248 0.66 11.01 -2.48
CA GLY A 248 -0.57 10.27 -2.16
C GLY A 248 -0.54 9.65 -0.76
N THR A 249 0.63 9.23 -0.30
CA THR A 249 0.83 8.75 1.08
C THR A 249 0.56 9.86 2.10
N ALA A 250 1.07 11.07 1.87
CA ALA A 250 0.83 12.20 2.76
C ALA A 250 -0.66 12.55 2.81
N LYS A 251 -1.35 12.58 1.66
CA LYS A 251 -2.80 12.82 1.59
C LYS A 251 -3.59 11.83 2.45
N ALA A 252 -3.33 10.53 2.31
CA ALA A 252 -4.04 9.49 3.07
C ALA A 252 -3.78 9.56 4.59
N ILE A 253 -2.57 9.94 5.00
CA ILE A 253 -2.24 10.11 6.42
C ILE A 253 -2.89 11.38 6.98
N VAL A 254 -2.91 12.48 6.21
CA VAL A 254 -3.60 13.72 6.61
C VAL A 254 -5.10 13.51 6.74
N GLU A 255 -5.74 12.74 5.86
CA GLU A 255 -7.14 12.35 6.02
C GLU A 255 -7.38 11.67 7.38
N SER A 256 -6.51 10.73 7.77
CA SER A 256 -6.60 10.09 9.08
C SER A 256 -6.41 11.09 10.24
N PHE A 257 -5.49 12.04 10.14
CA PHE A 257 -5.34 13.10 11.14
C PHE A 257 -6.55 14.03 11.20
N ASN A 258 -7.21 14.29 10.08
CA ASN A 258 -8.43 15.10 10.04
C ASN A 258 -9.61 14.37 10.71
N GLU A 259 -9.75 13.06 10.52
CA GLU A 259 -10.70 12.25 11.28
C GLU A 259 -10.39 12.25 12.78
N LEU A 260 -9.10 12.32 13.14
CA LEU A 260 -8.64 12.50 14.52
C LEU A 260 -8.88 13.93 15.06
N GLY A 261 -9.35 14.88 14.23
CA GLY A 261 -9.81 16.19 14.66
C GLY A 261 -8.83 17.35 14.41
N CYS A 262 -7.77 17.17 13.60
CA CYS A 262 -6.76 18.22 13.37
C CYS A 262 -7.23 19.34 12.43
N GLY A 263 -8.08 19.03 11.42
CA GLY A 263 -8.64 20.04 10.49
C GLY A 263 -7.60 20.70 9.58
N PHE A 264 -6.61 19.91 9.11
CA PHE A 264 -5.50 20.39 8.27
C PHE A 264 -5.87 20.36 6.78
N ASP A 265 -5.60 21.46 6.06
CA ASP A 265 -5.67 21.44 4.60
C ASP A 265 -4.37 20.94 4.00
N ILE A 266 -4.44 19.91 3.17
CA ILE A 266 -3.26 19.32 2.52
C ILE A 266 -2.49 20.32 1.64
N ALA A 267 -3.14 21.39 1.19
CA ALA A 267 -2.52 22.48 0.45
C ALA A 267 -1.48 23.26 1.30
N ASP A 268 -1.62 23.22 2.63
CA ASP A 268 -0.70 23.87 3.57
C ASP A 268 0.54 23.01 3.88
N ALA A 269 0.66 21.83 3.28
CA ALA A 269 1.83 20.98 3.46
C ALA A 269 3.11 21.64 2.91
N VAL A 270 4.17 21.62 3.70
CA VAL A 270 5.48 22.16 3.30
C VAL A 270 6.17 21.17 2.37
N LEU A 271 6.34 21.57 1.12
CA LEU A 271 6.97 20.76 0.08
C LEU A 271 8.45 21.15 -0.06
N VAL A 272 9.35 20.38 0.53
CA VAL A 272 10.81 20.60 0.37
C VAL A 272 11.27 19.97 -0.94
N ARG A 273 11.67 20.83 -1.88
CA ARG A 273 12.10 20.42 -3.25
C ARG A 273 13.48 20.95 -3.61
N ASP A 274 14.06 21.86 -2.82
CA ASP A 274 15.40 22.40 -3.03
C ASP A 274 16.46 21.52 -2.35
N VAL A 275 17.53 21.24 -3.06
CA VAL A 275 18.59 20.32 -2.61
C VAL A 275 19.28 20.81 -1.32
N PRO A 276 19.63 22.10 -1.14
CA PRO A 276 20.24 22.55 0.10
C PRO A 276 19.44 22.21 1.34
N THR A 277 18.11 22.45 1.34
CA THR A 277 17.24 22.10 2.46
C THR A 277 17.08 20.58 2.61
N GLN A 278 17.06 19.84 1.52
CA GLN A 278 16.96 18.38 1.55
C GLN A 278 18.14 17.73 2.28
N ILE A 279 19.38 18.14 1.98
CA ILE A 279 20.59 17.55 2.58
C ILE A 279 20.94 18.12 3.94
N ALA A 280 20.49 19.34 4.25
CA ALA A 280 20.79 19.96 5.52
C ALA A 280 20.35 19.05 6.69
N PRO A 281 21.17 18.96 7.77
CA PRO A 281 20.85 18.09 8.89
C PRO A 281 19.62 18.59 9.65
N ILE A 282 18.90 17.69 10.31
CA ILE A 282 17.81 18.02 11.22
C ILE A 282 18.38 18.81 12.40
N PRO A 283 17.76 19.91 12.89
CA PRO A 283 16.41 20.38 12.52
C PRO A 283 16.36 21.42 11.40
N THR A 284 17.48 21.77 10.77
CA THR A 284 17.54 22.85 9.75
C THR A 284 17.12 22.39 8.36
N GLY A 285 17.08 21.09 8.13
CA GLY A 285 16.66 20.47 6.87
C GLY A 285 16.06 19.09 7.10
N MET A 286 16.08 18.27 6.03
CA MET A 286 15.45 16.96 6.03
C MET A 286 16.43 15.80 6.29
N GLY A 287 17.75 16.04 6.24
CA GLY A 287 18.78 15.02 6.42
C GLY A 287 18.79 13.93 5.35
N VAL A 288 18.38 14.26 4.12
CA VAL A 288 18.40 13.30 2.99
C VAL A 288 19.85 13.04 2.58
N PRO A 289 20.32 11.79 2.52
CA PRO A 289 21.65 11.48 1.99
C PRO A 289 21.79 11.93 0.52
N GLU A 290 22.92 12.51 0.16
CA GLU A 290 23.14 13.11 -1.17
C GLU A 290 22.91 12.11 -2.31
N GLU A 291 23.32 10.85 -2.14
CA GLU A 291 23.14 9.76 -3.11
C GLU A 291 21.66 9.41 -3.36
N HIS A 292 20.76 9.83 -2.47
CA HIS A 292 19.32 9.56 -2.55
C HIS A 292 18.46 10.75 -3.00
N ILE A 293 19.05 11.89 -3.30
CA ILE A 293 18.35 13.13 -3.73
C ILE A 293 17.40 12.87 -4.92
N LEU A 294 17.79 12.01 -5.85
CA LEU A 294 17.01 11.67 -7.03
C LEU A 294 15.96 10.54 -6.80
N GLY A 295 15.81 10.09 -5.56
CA GLY A 295 14.94 8.96 -5.27
C GLY A 295 14.71 8.77 -3.77
N HIS A 296 14.06 9.76 -3.13
CA HIS A 296 13.67 9.69 -1.71
C HIS A 296 12.21 10.11 -1.52
N ALA A 297 11.67 9.75 -0.36
CA ALA A 297 10.35 10.13 0.12
C ALA A 297 10.41 10.28 1.64
N PHE A 298 10.61 11.50 2.13
CA PHE A 298 10.68 11.82 3.55
C PHE A 298 9.45 12.58 3.97
N HIS A 299 8.81 12.16 5.07
CA HIS A 299 7.58 12.76 5.55
C HIS A 299 7.61 12.91 7.07
N THR A 300 7.27 14.09 7.55
CA THR A 300 7.12 14.39 8.97
C THR A 300 5.73 14.98 9.23
N TYR A 301 5.02 14.42 10.19
CA TYR A 301 3.72 14.86 10.68
C TYR A 301 3.86 15.20 12.15
N LYS A 302 3.78 16.48 12.49
CA LYS A 302 3.95 16.95 13.86
C LYS A 302 2.67 17.57 14.38
N LEU A 303 2.19 17.05 15.50
CA LEU A 303 1.05 17.60 16.24
C LEU A 303 1.56 18.36 17.47
N THR A 304 0.95 19.51 17.72
CA THR A 304 1.28 20.33 18.89
C THR A 304 0.00 20.74 19.60
N SER A 305 -0.06 20.57 20.92
CA SER A 305 -1.19 21.01 21.73
C SER A 305 -1.36 22.54 21.72
N PRO A 306 -2.56 23.07 22.00
CA PRO A 306 -2.82 24.53 21.99
C PRO A 306 -1.92 25.33 22.93
N ASP A 307 -1.49 24.73 24.02
CA ASP A 307 -0.61 25.35 25.02
C ASP A 307 0.89 25.07 24.77
N ASN A 308 1.23 24.36 23.69
CA ASN A 308 2.58 23.94 23.31
C ASN A 308 3.31 23.05 24.32
N THR A 309 2.59 22.44 25.28
CA THR A 309 3.22 21.58 26.30
C THR A 309 3.36 20.12 25.85
N VAL A 310 2.57 19.70 24.84
CA VAL A 310 2.56 18.32 24.32
C VAL A 310 2.78 18.34 22.82
N SER A 311 3.67 17.46 22.35
CA SER A 311 3.85 17.24 20.92
C SER A 311 3.94 15.75 20.62
N PHE A 312 3.42 15.37 19.46
CA PHE A 312 3.62 14.06 18.84
C PHE A 312 4.25 14.27 17.48
N GLU A 313 5.16 13.40 17.11
CA GLU A 313 5.78 13.41 15.80
C GLU A 313 5.77 12.02 15.20
N PHE A 314 5.24 11.92 13.98
CA PHE A 314 5.23 10.71 13.19
C PHE A 314 6.08 10.95 11.94
N GLN A 315 7.04 10.08 11.69
CA GLN A 315 7.96 10.25 10.59
C GLN A 315 8.16 8.91 9.85
N HIS A 316 8.26 8.98 8.53
CA HIS A 316 8.75 7.87 7.73
C HIS A 316 9.61 8.40 6.58
N ASN A 317 10.78 7.80 6.42
CA ASN A 317 11.79 8.21 5.48
C ASN A 317 12.20 7.02 4.62
N VAL A 318 12.08 7.16 3.31
CA VAL A 318 12.43 6.13 2.34
C VAL A 318 13.51 6.68 1.42
N CYS A 319 14.63 5.95 1.32
CA CYS A 319 15.69 6.16 0.35
C CYS A 319 15.67 5.03 -0.68
N GLY A 320 15.76 5.38 -1.95
CA GLY A 320 15.78 4.42 -3.05
C GLY A 320 14.43 3.77 -3.34
N ARG A 321 14.46 2.54 -3.87
CA ARG A 321 13.26 1.83 -4.37
C ARG A 321 13.11 0.40 -3.85
N SER A 322 14.06 -0.09 -3.06
CA SER A 322 14.08 -1.48 -2.57
C SER A 322 12.80 -1.86 -1.82
N ILE A 323 12.31 -1.00 -0.93
CA ILE A 323 11.08 -1.23 -0.17
C ILE A 323 9.85 -1.49 -1.06
N TYR A 324 9.75 -0.79 -2.19
CA TYR A 324 8.65 -0.97 -3.14
C TYR A 324 8.85 -2.22 -4.00
N ALA A 325 10.11 -2.48 -4.39
CA ALA A 325 10.49 -3.64 -5.18
C ALA A 325 10.25 -4.94 -4.41
N GLU A 326 10.70 -5.01 -3.17
CA GLU A 326 10.46 -6.14 -2.26
C GLU A 326 8.97 -6.40 -2.05
N GLY A 327 8.18 -5.33 -1.79
CA GLY A 327 6.75 -5.47 -1.64
C GLY A 327 6.04 -5.94 -2.92
N SER A 328 6.57 -5.59 -4.10
CA SER A 328 6.04 -6.08 -5.37
C SER A 328 6.33 -7.56 -5.60
N VAL A 329 7.50 -8.04 -5.20
CA VAL A 329 7.83 -9.47 -5.23
C VAL A 329 6.95 -10.24 -4.25
N ASP A 330 6.76 -9.73 -3.03
CA ASP A 330 5.87 -10.37 -2.06
C ASP A 330 4.41 -10.40 -2.56
N ALA A 331 3.96 -9.36 -3.26
CA ALA A 331 2.64 -9.34 -3.89
C ALA A 331 2.51 -10.40 -5.00
N ALA A 332 3.57 -10.64 -5.79
CA ALA A 332 3.59 -11.68 -6.80
C ALA A 332 3.57 -13.09 -6.19
N LEU A 333 4.32 -13.32 -5.12
CA LEU A 333 4.32 -14.58 -4.37
C LEU A 333 2.95 -14.84 -3.74
N PHE A 334 2.38 -13.84 -3.06
CA PHE A 334 1.02 -13.92 -2.52
C PHE A 334 -0.01 -14.27 -3.60
N LEU A 335 0.06 -13.62 -4.77
CA LEU A 335 -0.86 -13.87 -5.87
C LEU A 335 -0.71 -15.31 -6.40
N SER A 336 0.52 -15.81 -6.50
CA SER A 336 0.80 -17.20 -6.87
C SER A 336 0.19 -18.20 -5.89
N ASP A 337 0.33 -17.97 -4.60
CA ASP A 337 -0.27 -18.80 -3.55
C ASP A 337 -1.82 -18.81 -3.67
N LYS A 338 -2.43 -17.63 -3.89
CA LYS A 338 -3.89 -17.52 -4.06
C LYS A 338 -4.42 -18.27 -5.28
N ILE A 339 -3.65 -18.34 -6.35
CA ILE A 339 -3.99 -19.11 -7.55
C ILE A 339 -3.81 -20.61 -7.31
N GLY A 340 -2.75 -21.01 -6.61
CA GLY A 340 -2.39 -22.42 -6.36
C GLY A 340 -3.31 -23.13 -5.36
N ASP A 341 -3.70 -22.45 -4.30
CA ASP A 341 -4.51 -23.03 -3.21
C ASP A 341 -6.01 -23.06 -3.52
N GLY A 342 -6.46 -22.49 -4.67
CA GLY A 342 -7.88 -22.50 -5.07
C GLY A 342 -8.80 -21.74 -4.12
N CYS A 343 -8.28 -20.86 -3.28
CA CYS A 343 -9.01 -20.06 -2.28
C CYS A 343 -9.93 -20.90 -1.33
N ASP A 344 -9.49 -22.11 -0.96
CA ASP A 344 -10.22 -23.02 -0.06
C ASP A 344 -9.98 -22.74 1.44
N SER A 345 -9.24 -21.69 1.81
CA SER A 345 -9.05 -21.32 3.22
C SER A 345 -10.26 -20.59 3.78
N GLU A 346 -10.68 -20.93 5.02
CA GLU A 346 -11.81 -20.32 5.73
C GLU A 346 -11.67 -18.79 5.90
N ASP A 347 -10.46 -18.23 5.68
CA ASP A 347 -10.13 -16.81 5.78
C ASP A 347 -10.20 -16.06 4.43
N CYS A 348 -10.40 -16.76 3.31
CA CYS A 348 -10.60 -16.14 2.01
C CYS A 348 -12.07 -15.75 1.83
N GLU A 349 -12.35 -14.48 1.48
CA GLU A 349 -13.64 -14.12 0.90
C GLU A 349 -13.82 -14.95 -0.39
N ALA A 350 -14.71 -15.94 -0.33
CA ALA A 350 -14.92 -16.88 -1.44
C ALA A 350 -15.19 -16.12 -2.75
N GLY A 351 -14.30 -16.27 -3.73
CA GLY A 351 -14.40 -15.64 -5.05
C GLY A 351 -13.69 -14.27 -5.17
N LYS A 352 -12.94 -13.80 -4.18
CA LYS A 352 -12.12 -12.59 -4.33
C LYS A 352 -10.92 -12.86 -5.24
N THR A 353 -10.80 -12.10 -6.32
CA THR A 353 -9.70 -12.19 -7.27
C THR A 353 -8.88 -10.91 -7.37
N LEU A 354 -9.42 -9.78 -6.92
CA LEU A 354 -8.74 -8.50 -6.89
C LEU A 354 -8.29 -8.18 -5.47
N PHE A 355 -6.99 -7.99 -5.31
CA PHE A 355 -6.32 -7.76 -4.02
C PHE A 355 -5.58 -6.42 -4.00
N ASP A 356 -5.30 -5.92 -2.81
CA ASP A 356 -4.42 -4.79 -2.56
C ASP A 356 -3.28 -5.16 -1.60
N MET A 357 -2.42 -4.19 -1.25
CA MET A 357 -1.30 -4.46 -0.34
C MET A 357 -1.75 -4.69 1.12
N ILE A 358 -2.96 -4.34 1.50
CA ILE A 358 -3.51 -4.70 2.83
C ILE A 358 -3.80 -6.20 2.88
N ASP A 359 -4.33 -6.76 1.80
CA ASP A 359 -4.57 -8.21 1.68
C ASP A 359 -3.23 -8.96 1.74
N VAL A 360 -2.23 -8.49 0.99
CA VAL A 360 -0.87 -9.05 1.02
C VAL A 360 -0.27 -9.05 2.43
N LEU A 361 -0.46 -7.97 3.19
CA LEU A 361 0.05 -7.86 4.56
C LEU A 361 -0.69 -8.75 5.57
N LYS A 362 -2.01 -8.91 5.40
CA LYS A 362 -2.83 -9.69 6.34
C LYS A 362 -2.66 -11.19 6.16
N GLU A 363 -2.57 -11.64 4.93
CA GLU A 363 -2.64 -13.05 4.57
C GLU A 363 -1.30 -13.59 4.05
N GLY A 364 -0.49 -12.74 3.41
CA GLY A 364 0.87 -13.09 3.05
C GLY A 364 1.74 -13.15 4.31
N GLY A 365 2.13 -14.35 4.72
CA GLY A 365 3.08 -14.50 5.81
C GLY A 365 4.30 -13.62 5.52
N MET A 366 4.51 -12.58 6.33
CA MET A 366 5.74 -11.79 6.23
C MET A 366 6.91 -12.74 6.42
N VAL A 367 7.66 -13.00 5.36
CA VAL A 367 8.93 -13.72 5.47
C VAL A 367 9.83 -12.81 6.30
N THR A 368 9.94 -13.11 7.58
CA THR A 368 10.96 -12.50 8.43
C THR A 368 12.28 -13.11 8.02
N ASN A 369 13.14 -12.29 7.41
CA ASN A 369 14.55 -12.65 7.18
C ASN A 369 15.26 -12.92 8.50
#